data_6f897b47accd808238aaed5bfd289f8f
#
_entry.id   6f897b47accd808238aaed5bfd289f8f
#
_cell.length_a   1.000
_cell.length_b   1.000
_cell.length_c   1.000
_cell.angle_alpha   90.00
_cell.angle_beta   90.00
_cell.angle_gamma   90.00
#
_symmetry.space_group_name_H-M   'P 1'
#
loop_
_entity.id
_entity.type
_entity.pdbx_description
1 polymer ?
#
loop_
_entity_poly.entity_id
_entity_poly.type
_entity_poly.pdbx_seq_one_letter_code
_entity_poly.pdbx_strand_id
1 'polypeptide(L)'
;MKFTEEHEWLKAEGDLVVVGITEHASSQLGDIVFIELPDEGATVSKDDETVVIESVKAASDILSPLDGEIVEINEMLVDEPSKVNDDPMGDAWFFKIKPDNSEQMNEYMDEAAYTKLIG
;
A
#
# COMPACT_ATOMS: atom_id res chain seq x y z
N MET A 1 13.44 -0.72 0.07
CA MET A 1 12.03 -0.62 0.47
C MET A 1 11.88 0.44 1.54
N LYS A 2 10.83 1.24 1.45
CA LYS A 2 10.51 2.28 2.42
C LYS A 2 9.18 1.99 3.09
N PHE A 3 8.94 2.61 4.24
CA PHE A 3 7.75 2.35 5.06
C PHE A 3 7.18 3.65 5.59
N THR A 4 5.83 3.72 5.66
CA THR A 4 5.13 4.87 6.25
C THR A 4 4.73 4.58 7.69
N GLU A 5 4.39 5.64 8.43
CA GLU A 5 3.86 5.49 9.80
C GLU A 5 2.51 4.78 9.82
N GLU A 6 1.82 4.76 8.70
CA GLU A 6 0.52 4.08 8.54
C GLU A 6 0.68 2.62 8.14
N HIS A 7 1.91 2.10 8.16
CA HIS A 7 2.23 0.69 7.85
C HIS A 7 2.03 0.31 6.39
N GLU A 8 2.30 1.25 5.50
CA GLU A 8 2.36 0.98 4.06
C GLU A 8 3.82 0.79 3.67
N TRP A 9 4.08 -0.11 2.71
CA TRP A 9 5.43 -0.27 2.18
C TRP A 9 5.49 0.24 0.75
N LEU A 10 6.66 0.77 0.37
CA LEU A 10 6.96 1.29 -0.96
C LEU A 10 8.20 0.60 -1.49
N LYS A 11 8.11 0.10 -2.71
CA LYS A 11 9.24 -0.55 -3.39
C LYS A 11 9.42 0.06 -4.76
N ALA A 12 10.61 0.59 -5.02
CA ALA A 12 10.94 1.12 -6.35
C ALA A 12 11.04 -0.02 -7.36
N GLU A 13 10.42 0.15 -8.53
CA GLU A 13 10.44 -0.81 -9.62
C GLU A 13 10.56 -0.02 -10.93
N GLY A 14 11.79 0.18 -11.40
CA GLY A 14 12.05 1.06 -12.53
C GLY A 14 11.60 2.48 -12.22
N ASP A 15 10.73 3.05 -13.07
CA ASP A 15 10.18 4.39 -12.86
C ASP A 15 8.95 4.41 -11.97
N LEU A 16 8.51 3.24 -11.53
CA LEU A 16 7.30 3.08 -10.74
C LEU A 16 7.61 2.76 -9.29
N VAL A 17 6.63 2.96 -8.42
CA VAL A 17 6.69 2.56 -7.02
C VAL A 17 5.51 1.64 -6.74
N VAL A 18 5.81 0.46 -6.22
CA VAL A 18 4.80 -0.52 -5.81
C VAL A 18 4.42 -0.23 -4.36
N VAL A 19 3.12 -0.21 -4.07
CA VAL A 19 2.60 0.12 -2.74
C VAL A 19 1.72 -1.01 -2.22
N GLY A 20 1.94 -1.37 -0.96
CA GLY A 20 1.11 -2.36 -0.27
C GLY A 20 1.12 -2.06 1.23
N ILE A 21 0.57 -2.97 2.03
CA ILE A 21 0.64 -2.85 3.49
C ILE A 21 1.58 -3.90 4.07
N THR A 22 2.12 -3.59 5.25
CA THR A 22 3.08 -4.48 5.91
C THR A 22 2.36 -5.66 6.56
N GLU A 23 3.14 -6.68 6.91
CA GLU A 23 2.63 -7.83 7.66
C GLU A 23 2.05 -7.37 9.01
N HIS A 24 2.66 -6.37 9.63
CA HIS A 24 2.17 -5.80 10.88
C HIS A 24 0.75 -5.25 10.72
N ALA A 25 0.51 -4.45 9.66
CA ALA A 25 -0.82 -3.92 9.38
C ALA A 25 -1.83 -5.03 9.08
N SER A 26 -1.44 -5.98 8.24
CA SER A 26 -2.31 -7.10 7.88
C SER A 26 -2.73 -7.91 9.11
N SER A 27 -1.78 -8.19 10.03
CA SER A 27 -2.08 -8.94 11.24
C SER A 27 -3.01 -8.19 12.18
N GLN A 28 -2.91 -6.85 12.24
CA GLN A 28 -3.78 -6.03 13.07
C GLN A 28 -5.21 -5.96 12.52
N LEU A 29 -5.35 -5.97 11.19
CA LEU A 29 -6.67 -5.92 10.57
C LEU A 29 -7.43 -7.25 10.70
N GLY A 30 -6.72 -8.36 10.77
CA GLY A 30 -7.34 -9.69 10.76
C GLY A 30 -7.75 -10.08 9.35
N ASP A 31 -8.74 -10.97 9.23
CA ASP A 31 -9.16 -11.50 7.92
C ASP A 31 -9.74 -10.40 7.03
N ILE A 32 -9.12 -10.20 5.89
CA ILE A 32 -9.55 -9.21 4.90
C ILE A 32 -10.64 -9.86 4.03
N VAL A 33 -11.79 -9.19 3.93
CA VAL A 33 -12.96 -9.74 3.22
C VAL A 33 -13.38 -8.92 2.01
N PHE A 34 -12.91 -7.67 1.90
CA PHE A 34 -13.24 -6.80 0.77
C PHE A 34 -12.13 -5.79 0.53
N ILE A 35 -11.80 -5.57 -0.75
CA ILE A 35 -10.82 -4.56 -1.16
C ILE A 35 -11.38 -3.80 -2.35
N GLU A 36 -11.35 -2.47 -2.27
CA GLU A 36 -11.68 -1.58 -3.37
C GLU A 36 -10.41 -0.83 -3.78
N LEU A 37 -10.02 -0.98 -5.05
CA LEU A 37 -8.81 -0.37 -5.60
C LEU A 37 -9.14 0.92 -6.37
N PRO A 38 -8.17 1.85 -6.51
CA PRO A 38 -8.37 3.03 -7.34
C PRO A 38 -8.40 2.65 -8.81
N ASP A 39 -8.81 3.60 -9.67
CA ASP A 39 -8.81 3.40 -11.11
C ASP A 39 -7.39 3.57 -11.67
N GLU A 40 -7.05 2.74 -12.65
CA GLU A 40 -5.83 2.97 -13.44
C GLU A 40 -5.96 4.30 -14.17
N GLY A 41 -4.90 5.08 -14.18
CA GLY A 41 -4.90 6.42 -14.78
C GLY A 41 -5.31 7.53 -13.82
N ALA A 42 -5.75 7.20 -12.60
CA ALA A 42 -6.12 8.22 -11.63
C ALA A 42 -4.89 9.00 -11.15
N THR A 43 -5.03 10.32 -11.08
CA THR A 43 -4.00 11.17 -10.49
C THR A 43 -4.30 11.35 -9.01
N VAL A 44 -3.30 11.13 -8.18
CA VAL A 44 -3.44 11.22 -6.73
C VAL A 44 -2.38 12.13 -6.13
N SER A 45 -2.72 12.71 -4.98
CA SER A 45 -1.78 13.48 -4.17
C SER A 45 -1.46 12.69 -2.91
N LYS A 46 -0.32 12.99 -2.31
CA LYS A 46 0.04 12.40 -1.03
C LYS A 46 -1.10 12.58 -0.03
N ASP A 47 -1.40 11.51 0.71
CA ASP A 47 -2.46 11.43 1.72
C ASP A 47 -3.89 11.33 1.15
N ASP A 48 -4.07 11.27 -0.18
CA ASP A 48 -5.37 10.95 -0.76
C ASP A 48 -5.75 9.50 -0.43
N GLU A 49 -7.03 9.27 -0.14
CA GLU A 49 -7.55 7.93 0.06
C GLU A 49 -7.55 7.19 -1.27
N THR A 50 -6.89 6.03 -1.33
CA THR A 50 -6.73 5.27 -2.57
C THR A 50 -7.35 3.90 -2.54
N VAL A 51 -7.14 3.14 -1.46
CA VAL A 51 -7.64 1.77 -1.33
C VAL A 51 -8.53 1.69 -0.11
N VAL A 52 -9.68 1.04 -0.25
CA VAL A 52 -10.56 0.73 0.90
C VAL A 52 -10.41 -0.74 1.21
N ILE A 53 -10.14 -1.05 2.46
CA ILE A 53 -10.02 -2.42 2.96
C ILE A 53 -11.08 -2.65 4.01
N GLU A 54 -11.84 -3.73 3.89
CA GLU A 54 -12.74 -4.16 4.93
C GLU A 54 -12.29 -5.52 5.45
N SER A 55 -12.19 -5.62 6.77
CA SER A 55 -11.89 -6.86 7.46
C SER A 55 -13.08 -7.28 8.32
N VAL A 56 -12.98 -8.46 8.90
CA VAL A 56 -14.01 -8.93 9.85
C VAL A 56 -14.14 -8.04 11.08
N LYS A 57 -13.15 -7.19 11.35
CA LYS A 57 -13.14 -6.30 12.53
C LYS A 57 -13.51 -4.87 12.21
N ALA A 58 -13.07 -4.33 11.06
CA ALA A 58 -13.17 -2.91 10.77
C ALA A 58 -12.92 -2.60 9.29
N ALA A 59 -13.24 -1.37 8.90
CA ALA A 59 -12.86 -0.81 7.61
C ALA A 59 -11.64 0.09 7.79
N SER A 60 -10.79 0.18 6.78
CA SER A 60 -9.61 1.03 6.79
C SER A 60 -9.35 1.58 5.39
N ASP A 61 -8.83 2.81 5.33
CA ASP A 61 -8.43 3.44 4.07
C ASP A 61 -6.91 3.47 3.97
N ILE A 62 -6.40 3.17 2.78
CA ILE A 62 -4.98 3.29 2.50
C ILE A 62 -4.76 4.60 1.76
N LEU A 63 -3.87 5.42 2.30
CA LEU A 63 -3.56 6.73 1.73
C LEU A 63 -2.43 6.59 0.73
N SER A 64 -2.43 7.45 -0.30
CA SER A 64 -1.31 7.48 -1.23
C SER A 64 -0.08 8.05 -0.53
N PRO A 65 1.06 7.35 -0.57
CA PRO A 65 2.28 7.86 0.03
C PRO A 65 2.99 8.90 -0.84
N LEU A 66 2.58 9.04 -2.10
CA LEU A 66 3.25 9.88 -3.08
C LEU A 66 2.24 10.63 -3.94
N ASP A 67 2.69 11.76 -4.52
CA ASP A 67 1.97 12.43 -5.60
C ASP A 67 2.31 11.71 -6.91
N GLY A 68 1.31 11.46 -7.73
CA GLY A 68 1.55 10.83 -9.03
C GLY A 68 0.32 10.23 -9.67
N GLU A 69 0.56 9.34 -10.63
CA GLU A 69 -0.50 8.68 -11.37
C GLU A 69 -0.49 7.16 -11.08
N ILE A 70 -1.67 6.62 -10.80
CA ILE A 70 -1.85 5.17 -10.63
C ILE A 70 -1.79 4.54 -12.02
N VAL A 71 -0.77 3.71 -12.27
CA VAL A 71 -0.57 3.10 -13.59
C VAL A 71 -0.95 1.64 -13.65
N GLU A 72 -1.00 0.98 -12.51
CA GLU A 72 -1.38 -0.44 -12.45
C GLU A 72 -2.03 -0.73 -11.10
N ILE A 73 -3.04 -1.61 -11.11
CA ILE A 73 -3.70 -2.09 -9.89
C ILE A 73 -3.64 -3.61 -9.87
N ASN A 74 -3.67 -4.19 -8.68
CA ASN A 74 -3.63 -5.64 -8.51
C ASN A 74 -5.05 -6.19 -8.38
N GLU A 75 -5.71 -6.41 -9.52
CA GLU A 75 -7.09 -6.85 -9.56
C GLU A 75 -7.35 -8.20 -8.87
N MET A 76 -6.32 -9.02 -8.72
CA MET A 76 -6.43 -10.29 -8.00
C MET A 76 -6.98 -10.08 -6.59
N LEU A 77 -6.67 -8.95 -5.96
CA LEU A 77 -7.12 -8.67 -4.59
C LEU A 77 -8.61 -8.39 -4.49
N VAL A 78 -9.24 -7.97 -5.59
CA VAL A 78 -10.70 -7.77 -5.61
C VAL A 78 -11.40 -9.12 -5.56
N ASP A 79 -10.88 -10.11 -6.28
CA ASP A 79 -11.44 -11.45 -6.31
C ASP A 79 -11.04 -12.27 -5.08
N GLU A 80 -9.81 -12.06 -4.59
CA GLU A 80 -9.23 -12.82 -3.49
C GLU A 80 -8.64 -11.89 -2.42
N PRO A 81 -9.46 -11.15 -1.65
CA PRO A 81 -8.96 -10.21 -0.64
C PRO A 81 -8.07 -10.85 0.41
N SER A 82 -8.29 -12.13 0.71
CA SER A 82 -7.49 -12.85 1.71
C SER A 82 -6.02 -13.03 1.34
N LYS A 83 -5.66 -12.76 0.08
CA LYS A 83 -4.24 -12.77 -0.34
C LYS A 83 -3.41 -11.74 0.44
N VAL A 84 -4.03 -10.66 0.90
CA VAL A 84 -3.36 -9.67 1.75
C VAL A 84 -2.92 -10.30 3.07
N ASN A 85 -3.69 -11.25 3.58
CA ASN A 85 -3.31 -11.97 4.80
C ASN A 85 -2.19 -12.97 4.55
N ASP A 86 -2.16 -13.57 3.35
CA ASP A 86 -1.19 -14.62 3.01
C ASP A 86 0.18 -14.04 2.65
N ASP A 87 0.22 -12.97 1.85
CA ASP A 87 1.47 -12.43 1.33
C ASP A 87 1.41 -10.91 1.15
N PRO A 88 1.24 -10.15 2.24
CA PRO A 88 1.02 -8.71 2.15
C PRO A 88 2.23 -7.95 1.57
N MET A 89 3.42 -8.48 1.72
CA MET A 89 4.65 -7.80 1.26
C MET A 89 5.20 -8.38 -0.05
N GLY A 90 4.47 -9.28 -0.68
CA GLY A 90 4.86 -9.90 -1.95
C GLY A 90 3.76 -9.74 -2.99
N ASP A 91 3.07 -10.84 -3.28
CA ASP A 91 2.06 -10.89 -4.34
C ASP A 91 0.84 -10.01 -4.10
N ALA A 92 0.57 -9.61 -2.85
CA ALA A 92 -0.60 -8.83 -2.48
C ALA A 92 -0.34 -7.32 -2.44
N TRP A 93 0.45 -6.81 -3.37
CA TRP A 93 0.61 -5.36 -3.55
C TRP A 93 -0.71 -4.77 -4.05
N PHE A 94 -0.98 -3.48 -3.73
CA PHE A 94 -2.24 -2.85 -4.10
C PHE A 94 -2.19 -2.14 -5.44
N PHE A 95 -1.23 -1.26 -5.64
CA PHE A 95 -1.12 -0.51 -6.88
C PHE A 95 0.33 -0.12 -7.15
N LYS A 96 0.58 0.27 -8.42
CA LYS A 96 1.85 0.85 -8.82
C LYS A 96 1.58 2.29 -9.24
N ILE A 97 2.39 3.20 -8.71
CA ILE A 97 2.26 4.63 -8.97
C ILE A 97 3.49 5.14 -9.71
N LYS A 98 3.27 6.01 -10.71
CA LYS A 98 4.35 6.76 -11.33
C LYS A 98 4.47 8.07 -10.58
N PRO A 99 5.48 8.24 -9.71
CA PRO A 99 5.58 9.42 -8.88
C PRO A 99 5.93 10.66 -9.69
N ASP A 100 5.38 11.81 -9.32
CA ASP A 100 5.74 13.09 -9.90
C ASP A 100 7.15 13.48 -9.48
N ASN A 101 7.52 13.10 -8.24
CA ASN A 101 8.85 13.33 -7.70
C ASN A 101 9.27 12.14 -6.86
N SER A 102 10.17 11.30 -7.40
CA SER A 102 10.64 10.10 -6.71
C SER A 102 11.39 10.39 -5.41
N GLU A 103 11.85 11.62 -5.21
CA GLU A 103 12.53 12.02 -3.97
C GLU A 103 11.60 12.01 -2.77
N GLN A 104 10.29 12.05 -2.97
CA GLN A 104 9.33 11.92 -1.87
C GLN A 104 9.51 10.61 -1.08
N MET A 105 10.02 9.55 -1.72
CA MET A 105 10.31 8.30 -1.03
C MET A 105 11.35 8.46 0.07
N ASN A 106 12.25 9.43 -0.06
CA ASN A 106 13.32 9.65 0.92
C ASN A 106 12.80 10.17 2.26
N GLU A 107 11.57 10.66 2.30
CA GLU A 107 10.93 11.13 3.53
C GLU A 107 10.46 9.98 4.42
N TYR A 108 10.39 8.78 3.86
CA TYR A 108 9.87 7.62 4.58
C TYR A 108 10.96 6.80 5.23
N MET A 109 10.56 5.95 6.18
CA MET A 109 11.47 5.14 6.98
C MET A 109 12.07 4.01 6.16
N ASP A 110 13.34 3.69 6.46
CA ASP A 110 13.92 2.43 6.00
C ASP A 110 13.43 1.29 6.91
N GLU A 111 13.84 0.06 6.61
CA GLU A 111 13.40 -1.10 7.37
C GLU A 111 13.82 -1.04 8.84
N ALA A 112 15.02 -0.55 9.12
CA ALA A 112 15.53 -0.46 10.49
C ALA A 112 14.69 0.52 11.32
N ALA A 113 14.37 1.68 10.77
CA ALA A 113 13.54 2.68 11.45
C ALA A 113 12.12 2.18 11.66
N TYR A 114 11.55 1.51 10.65
CA TYR A 114 10.22 0.95 10.76
C TYR A 114 10.14 -0.16 11.83
N THR A 115 11.14 -1.03 11.87
CA THR A 115 11.19 -2.10 12.86
C THR A 115 11.19 -1.52 14.28
N LYS A 116 11.88 -0.40 14.49
CA LYS A 116 11.85 0.28 15.79
C LYS A 116 10.49 0.86 16.12
N LEU A 117 9.77 1.35 15.11
CA LEU A 117 8.45 1.93 15.31
C LEU A 117 7.44 0.89 15.80
N ILE A 118 7.47 -0.29 15.23
CA ILE A 118 6.51 -1.35 15.56
C ILE A 118 6.93 -2.19 16.77
N GLY A 119 8.11 -1.99 17.25
CA GLY A 119 8.63 -2.69 18.43
C GLY A 119 9.44 -3.91 18.08
#